data_ea4d9cc315e47631dde8607cc75eff9e
#
_entry.id   ea4d9cc315e47631dde8607cc75eff9e
#
_cell.length_a   1.000
_cell.length_b   1.000
_cell.length_c   1.000
_cell.angle_alpha   90.00
_cell.angle_beta   90.00
_cell.angle_gamma   90.00
#
_symmetry.space_group_name_H-M   'P 1'
#
loop_
_entity.id
_entity.type
_entity.pdbx_description
1 polymer ?
#
loop_
_entity_poly.entity_id
_entity_poly.type
_entity_poly.pdbx_seq_one_letter_code
_entity_poly.pdbx_strand_id
1 'polypeptide(L)'
;MDSYPSRNIVWPRRAVVTAGMPYGNKPLHFGHVGGVFVPADCFARFLRDRIGRENVCFVSGTDCYGSPIEEGYRKEVEAGTFSGTIKEYVKRNHDLQAETLKRYDISLDIYEGSGLGHAGEVQHTISEAYVKRLYDHGFLHLESTQQFYDTKEDMFLNGRQVVGHCPVQGCKSEKAYADECDLGHQYDPADLINPISSVSGTVPEMRTVNNWYFDLPSLAYIVKDYVEAAEQDEQVRPLVPKTIKEFLVPPIIYIKVELYDAYTQIVDKLPAHEYRDAAKGKQSFELEFASVADRDQARGVLTEANIRFRTGKALVPFRISGNASWGIPCPEIDGVSGLVLAGKPLGAAFLHHGAQRRTRVITRALA
;
A
#
# COMPACT_ATOMS: atom_id res chain seq x y z
N MET A 1 41.47 -20.69 -1.08
CA MET A 1 40.28 -20.84 -0.20
C MET A 1 40.25 -19.63 0.68
N ASP A 2 39.54 -18.61 0.28
CA ASP A 2 39.40 -17.38 1.06
C ASP A 2 38.57 -17.68 2.30
N SER A 3 39.22 -17.58 3.46
CA SER A 3 38.54 -17.75 4.75
C SER A 3 37.54 -16.60 4.92
N TYR A 4 36.26 -16.88 4.90
CA TYR A 4 35.25 -15.92 5.35
C TYR A 4 35.63 -15.45 6.76
N PRO A 5 35.69 -14.14 7.02
CA PRO A 5 35.97 -13.64 8.34
C PRO A 5 34.95 -14.19 9.32
N SER A 6 35.39 -14.86 10.36
CA SER A 6 34.53 -15.34 11.45
C SER A 6 33.91 -14.12 12.14
N ARG A 7 32.73 -13.69 11.68
CA ARG A 7 31.95 -12.70 12.41
C ARG A 7 31.50 -13.35 13.71
N ASN A 8 31.84 -12.77 14.85
CA ASN A 8 31.25 -13.15 16.11
C ASN A 8 29.75 -12.86 16.04
N ILE A 9 28.93 -13.89 15.77
CA ILE A 9 27.48 -13.77 15.68
C ILE A 9 26.95 -13.51 17.07
N VAL A 10 26.42 -12.31 17.30
CA VAL A 10 25.69 -11.99 18.53
C VAL A 10 24.23 -12.39 18.33
N TRP A 11 23.79 -13.40 19.06
CA TRP A 11 22.41 -13.86 19.01
C TRP A 11 21.48 -12.92 19.79
N PRO A 12 20.29 -12.60 19.28
CA PRO A 12 19.32 -11.83 20.03
C PRO A 12 18.78 -12.64 21.23
N ARG A 13 18.44 -11.98 22.32
CA ARG A 13 17.80 -12.64 23.46
C ARG A 13 16.40 -13.15 23.13
N ARG A 14 15.66 -12.46 22.28
CA ARG A 14 14.33 -12.80 21.79
C ARG A 14 14.19 -12.41 20.34
N ALA A 15 13.38 -13.15 19.59
CA ALA A 15 13.11 -12.87 18.19
C ALA A 15 11.61 -13.01 17.87
N VAL A 16 11.14 -12.15 16.98
CA VAL A 16 9.84 -12.31 16.32
C VAL A 16 10.13 -12.57 14.86
N VAL A 17 9.64 -13.70 14.35
CA VAL A 17 9.67 -14.04 12.94
C VAL A 17 8.29 -13.80 12.38
N THR A 18 8.19 -13.08 11.27
CA THR A 18 6.92 -12.81 10.59
C THR A 18 6.94 -13.41 9.19
N ALA A 19 5.82 -14.00 8.77
CA ALA A 19 5.56 -14.33 7.38
C ALA A 19 4.50 -13.38 6.81
N GLY A 20 4.60 -13.07 5.50
CA GLY A 20 3.63 -12.23 4.83
C GLY A 20 2.22 -12.82 4.92
N MET A 21 1.24 -11.98 5.23
CA MET A 21 -0.16 -12.39 5.35
C MET A 21 -0.80 -12.54 3.97
N PRO A 22 -1.31 -13.74 3.60
CA PRO A 22 -2.08 -13.90 2.38
C PRO A 22 -3.47 -13.29 2.52
N TYR A 23 -4.06 -12.83 1.40
CA TYR A 23 -5.44 -12.39 1.38
C TYR A 23 -6.42 -13.52 1.66
N GLY A 24 -7.49 -13.22 2.40
CA GLY A 24 -8.59 -14.13 2.73
C GLY A 24 -9.57 -14.36 1.56
N ASN A 25 -9.10 -14.35 0.32
CA ASN A 25 -9.93 -14.49 -0.88
C ASN A 25 -9.79 -15.84 -1.60
N LYS A 26 -8.86 -16.68 -1.15
CA LYS A 26 -8.60 -18.00 -1.76
C LYS A 26 -7.71 -18.88 -0.88
N PRO A 27 -7.67 -20.20 -1.11
CA PRO A 27 -6.70 -21.11 -0.52
C PRO A 27 -5.26 -20.73 -0.89
N LEU A 28 -4.29 -21.23 -0.08
CA LEU A 28 -2.87 -21.06 -0.39
C LEU A 28 -2.48 -21.88 -1.62
N HIS A 29 -1.64 -21.29 -2.46
CA HIS A 29 -0.98 -22.00 -3.55
C HIS A 29 0.51 -22.19 -3.23
N PHE A 30 1.21 -22.95 -4.07
CA PHE A 30 2.63 -23.26 -3.87
C PHE A 30 3.52 -22.04 -3.63
N GLY A 31 3.27 -20.92 -4.33
CA GLY A 31 4.02 -19.67 -4.14
C GLY A 31 3.91 -19.09 -2.71
N HIS A 32 2.76 -19.24 -2.06
CA HIS A 32 2.62 -18.84 -0.66
C HIS A 32 3.39 -19.81 0.26
N VAL A 33 3.18 -21.10 0.10
CA VAL A 33 3.79 -22.11 0.97
C VAL A 33 5.31 -22.15 0.79
N GLY A 34 5.78 -22.40 -0.43
CA GLY A 34 7.21 -22.55 -0.72
C GLY A 34 7.99 -21.26 -0.75
N GLY A 35 7.36 -20.13 -1.15
CA GLY A 35 8.04 -18.84 -1.28
C GLY A 35 8.02 -17.97 0.00
N VAL A 36 7.06 -18.20 0.90
CA VAL A 36 6.89 -17.36 2.11
C VAL A 36 6.97 -18.20 3.39
N PHE A 37 6.08 -19.18 3.56
CA PHE A 37 5.93 -19.86 4.85
C PHE A 37 7.08 -20.84 5.15
N VAL A 38 7.50 -21.65 4.19
CA VAL A 38 8.61 -22.61 4.40
C VAL A 38 9.93 -21.90 4.73
N PRO A 39 10.38 -20.85 3.99
CA PRO A 39 11.59 -20.13 4.36
C PRO A 39 11.50 -19.46 5.75
N ALA A 40 10.35 -18.88 6.09
CA ALA A 40 10.15 -18.26 7.39
C ALA A 40 10.15 -19.30 8.52
N ASP A 41 9.54 -20.48 8.31
CA ASP A 41 9.52 -21.58 9.27
C ASP A 41 10.92 -22.16 9.51
N CYS A 42 11.68 -22.38 8.42
CA CYS A 42 13.08 -22.81 8.51
C CYS A 42 13.89 -21.82 9.37
N PHE A 43 13.70 -20.53 9.14
CA PHE A 43 14.40 -19.51 9.92
C PHE A 43 13.93 -19.47 11.38
N ALA A 44 12.63 -19.60 11.65
CA ALA A 44 12.10 -19.67 12.99
C ALA A 44 12.63 -20.88 13.76
N ARG A 45 12.64 -22.06 13.13
CA ARG A 45 13.22 -23.29 13.72
C ARG A 45 14.71 -23.13 13.99
N PHE A 46 15.47 -22.57 13.04
CA PHE A 46 16.89 -22.29 13.23
C PHE A 46 17.14 -21.36 14.43
N LEU A 47 16.35 -20.30 14.58
CA LEU A 47 16.50 -19.41 15.73
C LEU A 47 16.13 -20.12 17.04
N ARG A 48 15.07 -20.94 17.06
CA ARG A 48 14.69 -21.75 18.24
C ARG A 48 15.79 -22.68 18.70
N ASP A 49 16.55 -23.25 17.77
CA ASP A 49 17.71 -24.09 18.11
C ASP A 49 18.88 -23.29 18.69
N ARG A 50 18.97 -21.99 18.41
CA ARG A 50 20.08 -21.12 18.87
C ARG A 50 19.80 -20.39 20.18
N ILE A 51 18.55 -19.95 20.38
CA ILE A 51 18.21 -19.07 21.51
C ILE A 51 17.09 -19.63 22.41
N GLY A 52 16.59 -20.83 22.11
CA GLY A 52 15.49 -21.48 22.82
C GLY A 52 14.13 -21.22 22.20
N ARG A 53 13.26 -22.24 22.25
CA ARG A 53 11.91 -22.23 21.67
C ARG A 53 11.04 -21.10 22.24
N GLU A 54 11.17 -20.86 23.55
CA GLU A 54 10.41 -19.87 24.33
C GLU A 54 10.78 -18.43 23.95
N ASN A 55 11.94 -18.23 23.37
CA ASN A 55 12.46 -16.92 23.00
C ASN A 55 12.15 -16.52 21.55
N VAL A 56 11.50 -17.40 20.76
CA VAL A 56 11.13 -17.13 19.38
C VAL A 56 9.62 -17.23 19.19
N CYS A 57 9.01 -16.14 18.75
CA CYS A 57 7.61 -16.10 18.35
C CYS A 57 7.51 -16.03 16.83
N PHE A 58 6.90 -17.02 16.17
CA PHE A 58 6.65 -17.04 14.75
C PHE A 58 5.18 -16.74 14.48
N VAL A 59 4.90 -15.62 13.80
CA VAL A 59 3.55 -15.12 13.60
C VAL A 59 3.25 -14.86 12.14
N SER A 60 2.01 -15.14 11.76
CA SER A 60 1.40 -14.69 10.52
C SER A 60 -0.12 -14.64 10.69
N GLY A 61 -0.84 -14.49 9.60
CA GLY A 61 -2.30 -14.46 9.62
C GLY A 61 -2.89 -14.32 8.23
N THR A 62 -4.20 -14.19 8.17
CA THR A 62 -4.94 -13.88 6.95
C THR A 62 -5.23 -12.39 6.90
N ASP A 63 -4.86 -11.73 5.81
CA ASP A 63 -5.32 -10.36 5.50
C ASP A 63 -6.79 -10.42 5.10
N CYS A 64 -7.66 -9.86 5.96
CA CYS A 64 -9.10 -9.97 5.82
C CYS A 64 -9.72 -8.82 5.02
N TYR A 65 -8.94 -7.83 4.58
CA TYR A 65 -9.46 -6.62 3.96
C TYR A 65 -8.79 -6.30 2.64
N GLY A 66 -9.50 -5.54 1.81
CA GLY A 66 -9.01 -5.06 0.52
C GLY A 66 -9.79 -5.56 -0.68
N SER A 67 -9.69 -4.83 -1.78
CA SER A 67 -10.42 -5.07 -3.03
C SER A 67 -10.31 -6.49 -3.60
N PRO A 68 -9.19 -7.24 -3.45
CA PRO A 68 -9.15 -8.62 -3.93
C PRO A 68 -10.12 -9.56 -3.21
N ILE A 69 -10.51 -9.22 -1.97
CA ILE A 69 -11.46 -10.01 -1.18
C ILE A 69 -12.88 -9.73 -1.65
N GLU A 70 -13.26 -8.46 -1.79
CA GLU A 70 -14.58 -8.07 -2.32
C GLU A 70 -14.79 -8.67 -3.71
N GLU A 71 -13.79 -8.59 -4.57
CA GLU A 71 -13.83 -9.15 -5.93
C GLU A 71 -13.95 -10.68 -5.92
N GLY A 72 -13.18 -11.37 -5.08
CA GLY A 72 -13.26 -12.82 -4.94
C GLY A 72 -14.62 -13.28 -4.41
N TYR A 73 -15.12 -12.60 -3.38
CA TYR A 73 -16.44 -12.85 -2.80
C TYR A 73 -17.57 -12.68 -3.83
N ARG A 74 -17.58 -11.52 -4.53
CA ARG A 74 -18.57 -11.22 -5.56
C ARG A 74 -18.61 -12.30 -6.65
N LYS A 75 -17.45 -12.71 -7.18
CA LYS A 75 -17.34 -13.75 -8.22
C LYS A 75 -17.90 -15.10 -7.77
N GLU A 76 -17.65 -15.53 -6.54
CA GLU A 76 -18.16 -16.79 -6.05
C GLU A 76 -19.66 -16.75 -5.77
N VAL A 77 -20.19 -15.61 -5.31
CA VAL A 77 -21.63 -15.42 -5.14
C VAL A 77 -22.35 -15.43 -6.49
N GLU A 78 -21.84 -14.69 -7.49
CA GLU A 78 -22.39 -14.66 -8.86
C GLU A 78 -22.35 -16.04 -9.54
N ALA A 79 -21.26 -16.79 -9.32
CA ALA A 79 -21.15 -18.17 -9.83
C ALA A 79 -22.01 -19.19 -9.07
N GLY A 80 -22.68 -18.79 -7.99
CA GLY A 80 -23.46 -19.69 -7.13
C GLY A 80 -22.62 -20.72 -6.35
N THR A 81 -21.30 -20.50 -6.25
CA THR A 81 -20.39 -21.40 -5.53
C THR A 81 -20.22 -21.04 -4.05
N PHE A 82 -20.70 -19.88 -3.67
CA PHE A 82 -20.77 -19.43 -2.29
C PHE A 82 -22.07 -18.70 -1.99
N SER A 83 -22.64 -18.96 -0.79
CA SER A 83 -23.78 -18.23 -0.25
C SER A 83 -23.48 -17.89 1.21
N GLY A 84 -23.57 -16.63 1.57
CA GLY A 84 -23.25 -16.12 2.91
C GLY A 84 -22.68 -14.71 2.85
N THR A 85 -22.28 -14.21 3.99
CA THR A 85 -21.68 -12.87 4.12
C THR A 85 -20.21 -12.89 3.69
N ILE A 86 -19.68 -11.71 3.34
CA ILE A 86 -18.25 -11.55 3.04
C ILE A 86 -17.36 -11.96 4.23
N LYS A 87 -17.82 -11.76 5.47
CA LYS A 87 -17.11 -12.21 6.68
C LYS A 87 -17.01 -13.73 6.74
N GLU A 88 -18.07 -14.45 6.40
CA GLU A 88 -18.08 -15.93 6.34
C GLU A 88 -17.21 -16.44 5.20
N TYR A 89 -17.20 -15.75 4.07
CA TYR A 89 -16.30 -16.04 2.95
C TYR A 89 -14.83 -15.95 3.36
N VAL A 90 -14.44 -14.85 4.03
CA VAL A 90 -13.09 -14.66 4.54
C VAL A 90 -12.74 -15.71 5.59
N LYS A 91 -13.66 -16.01 6.51
CA LYS A 91 -13.48 -17.06 7.53
C LYS A 91 -13.23 -18.43 6.92
N ARG A 92 -14.01 -18.83 5.92
CA ARG A 92 -13.81 -20.09 5.21
C ARG A 92 -12.42 -20.18 4.59
N ASN A 93 -11.98 -19.11 3.91
CA ASN A 93 -10.65 -19.07 3.30
C ASN A 93 -9.53 -19.07 4.35
N HIS A 94 -9.70 -18.35 5.47
CA HIS A 94 -8.79 -18.40 6.60
C HIS A 94 -8.61 -19.83 7.15
N ASP A 95 -9.72 -20.54 7.36
CA ASP A 95 -9.68 -21.92 7.87
C ASP A 95 -8.95 -22.88 6.90
N LEU A 96 -9.19 -22.74 5.59
CA LEU A 96 -8.48 -23.50 4.54
C LEU A 96 -6.99 -23.17 4.50
N GLN A 97 -6.62 -21.91 4.69
CA GLN A 97 -5.22 -21.48 4.76
C GLN A 97 -4.54 -22.07 6.00
N ALA A 98 -5.16 -21.97 7.17
CA ALA A 98 -4.66 -22.53 8.42
C ALA A 98 -4.46 -24.05 8.33
N GLU A 99 -5.44 -24.78 7.77
CA GLU A 99 -5.35 -26.22 7.56
C GLU A 99 -4.19 -26.58 6.60
N THR A 100 -4.02 -25.80 5.51
CA THR A 100 -2.90 -26.01 4.60
C THR A 100 -1.56 -25.87 5.31
N LEU A 101 -1.36 -24.80 6.10
CA LEU A 101 -0.12 -24.57 6.84
C LEU A 101 0.15 -25.67 7.86
N LYS A 102 -0.89 -26.17 8.53
CA LYS A 102 -0.80 -27.30 9.43
C LYS A 102 -0.34 -28.58 8.71
N ARG A 103 -0.86 -28.87 7.54
CA ARG A 103 -0.45 -30.05 6.72
C ARG A 103 1.02 -30.01 6.28
N TYR A 104 1.56 -28.79 6.10
CA TYR A 104 2.98 -28.59 5.81
C TYR A 104 3.85 -28.48 7.07
N ASP A 105 3.31 -28.76 8.26
CA ASP A 105 4.00 -28.67 9.55
C ASP A 105 4.68 -27.31 9.79
N ILE A 106 4.06 -26.22 9.31
CA ILE A 106 4.57 -24.86 9.54
C ILE A 106 4.35 -24.51 11.01
N SER A 107 5.44 -24.23 11.72
CA SER A 107 5.47 -24.13 13.19
C SER A 107 5.07 -22.74 13.74
N LEU A 108 4.02 -22.14 13.16
CA LEU A 108 3.47 -20.86 13.62
C LEU A 108 3.01 -20.93 15.09
N ASP A 109 3.31 -19.89 15.84
CA ASP A 109 2.77 -19.69 17.20
C ASP A 109 1.43 -18.98 17.16
N ILE A 110 1.22 -18.13 16.15
CA ILE A 110 -0.02 -17.37 15.92
C ILE A 110 -0.33 -17.38 14.42
N TYR A 111 -1.56 -17.78 14.10
CA TYR A 111 -2.16 -17.61 12.77
C TYR A 111 -3.61 -17.15 12.94
N GLU A 112 -3.84 -15.85 12.82
CA GLU A 112 -5.13 -15.21 13.09
C GLU A 112 -5.56 -14.38 11.86
N GLY A 113 -6.86 -14.11 11.76
CA GLY A 113 -7.37 -13.21 10.71
C GLY A 113 -7.45 -11.77 11.19
N SER A 114 -6.95 -10.81 10.41
CA SER A 114 -6.96 -9.38 10.77
C SER A 114 -8.35 -8.79 10.97
N GLY A 115 -9.42 -9.45 10.46
CA GLY A 115 -10.82 -9.06 10.63
C GLY A 115 -11.69 -10.12 11.31
N LEU A 116 -11.09 -11.15 11.95
CA LEU A 116 -11.79 -12.27 12.54
C LEU A 116 -11.53 -12.37 14.03
N GLY A 117 -12.59 -12.76 14.78
CA GLY A 117 -12.49 -13.05 16.21
C GLY A 117 -11.83 -11.94 17.02
N HIS A 118 -11.12 -12.34 18.09
CA HIS A 118 -10.43 -11.40 18.99
C HIS A 118 -9.34 -10.58 18.27
N ALA A 119 -8.63 -11.17 17.33
CA ALA A 119 -7.61 -10.46 16.56
C ALA A 119 -8.20 -9.30 15.76
N GLY A 120 -9.38 -9.51 15.14
CA GLY A 120 -10.12 -8.46 14.44
C GLY A 120 -10.57 -7.34 15.37
N GLU A 121 -11.07 -7.68 16.57
CA GLU A 121 -11.48 -6.68 17.58
C GLU A 121 -10.28 -5.81 18.02
N VAL A 122 -9.14 -6.44 18.28
CA VAL A 122 -7.91 -5.72 18.62
C VAL A 122 -7.45 -4.83 17.48
N GLN A 123 -7.50 -5.33 16.25
CA GLN A 123 -7.12 -4.57 15.05
C GLN A 123 -8.00 -3.33 14.91
N HIS A 124 -9.33 -3.46 15.05
CA HIS A 124 -10.25 -2.33 14.96
C HIS A 124 -9.97 -1.28 16.04
N THR A 125 -9.88 -1.70 17.30
CA THR A 125 -9.63 -0.81 18.43
C THR A 125 -8.32 -0.02 18.29
N ILE A 126 -7.25 -0.71 17.88
CA ILE A 126 -5.95 -0.07 17.69
C ILE A 126 -5.99 0.89 16.51
N SER A 127 -6.61 0.47 15.39
CA SER A 127 -6.71 1.29 14.19
C SER A 127 -7.47 2.58 14.45
N GLU A 128 -8.61 2.48 15.14
CA GLU A 128 -9.40 3.66 15.55
C GLU A 128 -8.56 4.60 16.42
N ALA A 129 -7.89 4.08 17.44
CA ALA A 129 -7.06 4.88 18.34
C ALA A 129 -5.90 5.57 17.60
N TYR A 130 -5.27 4.89 16.63
CA TYR A 130 -4.20 5.48 15.82
C TYR A 130 -4.72 6.61 14.94
N VAL A 131 -5.84 6.41 14.25
CA VAL A 131 -6.43 7.44 13.38
C VAL A 131 -6.80 8.68 14.18
N LYS A 132 -7.49 8.52 15.32
CA LYS A 132 -7.80 9.63 16.21
C LYS A 132 -6.55 10.38 16.65
N ARG A 133 -5.51 9.64 17.06
CA ARG A 133 -4.25 10.26 17.48
C ARG A 133 -3.55 11.02 16.35
N LEU A 134 -3.56 10.50 15.13
CA LEU A 134 -3.01 11.21 13.96
C LEU A 134 -3.79 12.52 13.70
N TYR A 135 -5.11 12.47 13.81
CA TYR A 135 -5.95 13.64 13.66
C TYR A 135 -5.68 14.67 14.76
N ASP A 136 -5.67 14.28 16.03
CA ASP A 136 -5.43 15.17 17.19
C ASP A 136 -4.07 15.88 17.11
N HIS A 137 -3.09 15.27 16.42
CA HIS A 137 -1.77 15.86 16.18
C HIS A 137 -1.66 16.65 14.87
N GLY A 138 -2.76 16.83 14.14
CA GLY A 138 -2.79 17.61 12.91
C GLY A 138 -2.11 16.95 11.70
N PHE A 139 -1.90 15.62 11.72
CA PHE A 139 -1.31 14.89 10.60
C PHE A 139 -2.32 14.41 9.57
N LEU A 140 -3.61 14.61 9.80
CA LEU A 140 -4.67 14.25 8.86
C LEU A 140 -5.37 15.51 8.35
N HIS A 141 -5.63 15.49 7.05
CA HIS A 141 -6.48 16.51 6.41
C HIS A 141 -7.49 15.83 5.49
N LEU A 142 -8.61 16.50 5.27
CA LEU A 142 -9.67 16.01 4.40
C LEU A 142 -9.42 16.54 2.98
N GLU A 143 -9.43 15.63 2.01
CA GLU A 143 -9.35 16.00 0.58
C GLU A 143 -10.59 15.52 -0.16
N SER A 144 -11.07 16.37 -1.06
CA SER A 144 -12.14 16.05 -2.02
C SER A 144 -11.50 15.58 -3.32
N THR A 145 -11.80 14.36 -3.72
CA THR A 145 -11.30 13.76 -4.96
C THR A 145 -12.43 13.19 -5.79
N GLN A 146 -12.18 12.94 -7.08
CA GLN A 146 -13.14 12.26 -7.95
C GLN A 146 -12.91 10.76 -7.90
N GLN A 147 -14.01 9.98 -7.82
CA GLN A 147 -13.96 8.52 -7.85
C GLN A 147 -15.06 7.99 -8.75
N PHE A 148 -14.77 6.94 -9.49
CA PHE A 148 -15.77 6.24 -10.30
C PHE A 148 -16.85 5.59 -9.42
N TYR A 149 -18.09 5.73 -9.86
CA TYR A 149 -19.28 5.20 -9.20
C TYR A 149 -20.13 4.42 -10.20
N ASP A 150 -20.48 3.21 -9.84
CA ASP A 150 -21.37 2.36 -10.62
C ASP A 150 -22.81 2.60 -10.17
N THR A 151 -23.60 3.25 -11.01
CA THR A 151 -25.00 3.58 -10.71
C THR A 151 -25.92 2.38 -10.70
N LYS A 152 -25.55 1.30 -11.40
CA LYS A 152 -26.35 0.08 -11.45
C LYS A 152 -26.17 -0.77 -10.19
N GLU A 153 -24.94 -0.85 -9.70
CA GLU A 153 -24.60 -1.62 -8.51
C GLU A 153 -24.59 -0.76 -7.23
N ASP A 154 -24.87 0.55 -7.36
CA ASP A 154 -24.92 1.54 -6.26
C ASP A 154 -23.66 1.55 -5.38
N MET A 155 -22.47 1.56 -6.03
CA MET A 155 -21.21 1.46 -5.32
C MET A 155 -20.08 2.27 -5.95
N PHE A 156 -19.14 2.75 -5.11
CA PHE A 156 -17.88 3.28 -5.58
C PHE A 156 -16.97 2.15 -6.08
N LEU A 157 -16.36 2.40 -7.23
CA LEU A 157 -15.44 1.45 -7.85
C LEU A 157 -13.99 1.70 -7.39
N ASN A 158 -13.26 0.64 -7.08
CA ASN A 158 -11.82 0.73 -6.88
C ASN A 158 -11.10 0.69 -8.24
N GLY A 159 -9.79 1.03 -8.22
CA GLY A 159 -9.02 1.17 -9.45
C GLY A 159 -9.10 -0.01 -10.41
N ARG A 160 -9.16 -1.25 -9.91
CA ARG A 160 -9.21 -2.46 -10.74
C ARG A 160 -10.62 -2.87 -11.19
N GLN A 161 -11.63 -2.23 -10.64
CA GLN A 161 -13.03 -2.43 -11.05
C GLN A 161 -13.44 -1.53 -12.21
N VAL A 162 -12.55 -0.63 -12.66
CA VAL A 162 -12.76 0.17 -13.86
C VAL A 162 -11.72 -0.23 -14.90
N VAL A 163 -12.16 -0.49 -16.11
CA VAL A 163 -11.31 -0.82 -17.24
C VAL A 163 -11.58 0.12 -18.41
N GLY A 164 -10.55 0.46 -19.15
CA GLY A 164 -10.64 1.37 -20.28
C GLY A 164 -9.37 1.33 -21.11
N HIS A 165 -9.06 2.43 -21.81
CA HIS A 165 -7.85 2.57 -22.59
C HIS A 165 -6.92 3.60 -21.96
N CYS A 166 -5.61 3.33 -22.04
CA CYS A 166 -4.58 4.21 -21.51
C CYS A 166 -4.60 5.57 -22.25
N PRO A 167 -4.61 6.70 -21.52
CA PRO A 167 -4.60 8.04 -22.14
C PRO A 167 -3.25 8.41 -22.74
N VAL A 168 -2.18 7.68 -22.41
CA VAL A 168 -0.85 7.95 -22.94
C VAL A 168 -0.79 7.63 -24.42
N GLN A 169 -0.55 8.64 -25.25
CA GLN A 169 -0.53 8.51 -26.69
C GLN A 169 0.54 7.50 -27.15
N GLY A 170 0.13 6.58 -28.03
CA GLY A 170 0.99 5.51 -28.54
C GLY A 170 1.21 4.37 -27.57
N CYS A 171 0.51 4.35 -26.45
CA CYS A 171 0.51 3.20 -25.55
C CYS A 171 -0.12 1.99 -26.25
N LYS A 172 0.55 0.84 -26.15
CA LYS A 172 0.08 -0.44 -26.71
C LYS A 172 -0.55 -1.35 -25.64
N SER A 173 -0.92 -0.78 -24.52
CA SER A 173 -1.60 -1.50 -23.45
C SER A 173 -2.95 -2.00 -23.94
N GLU A 174 -3.22 -3.26 -23.77
CA GLU A 174 -4.53 -3.87 -24.06
C GLU A 174 -5.52 -3.63 -22.92
N LYS A 175 -5.03 -3.29 -21.72
CA LYS A 175 -5.84 -3.12 -20.52
C LYS A 175 -5.33 -1.98 -19.66
N ALA A 176 -6.16 -0.99 -19.47
CA ALA A 176 -5.93 0.12 -18.57
C ALA A 176 -6.98 0.09 -17.45
N TYR A 177 -6.55 0.42 -16.23
CA TYR A 177 -7.38 0.55 -15.04
C TYR A 177 -7.63 2.03 -14.73
N ALA A 178 -8.28 2.33 -13.62
CA ALA A 178 -8.62 3.71 -13.28
C ALA A 178 -7.40 4.65 -13.23
N ASP A 179 -6.26 4.19 -12.74
CA ASP A 179 -5.08 5.00 -12.40
C ASP A 179 -3.77 4.49 -13.00
N GLU A 180 -3.77 3.30 -13.61
CA GLU A 180 -2.59 2.70 -14.25
C GLU A 180 -2.97 1.74 -15.37
N CYS A 181 -2.08 1.55 -16.35
CA CYS A 181 -2.21 0.50 -17.33
C CYS A 181 -1.26 -0.67 -17.04
N ASP A 182 -1.44 -1.81 -17.72
CA ASP A 182 -0.62 -3.01 -17.59
C ASP A 182 0.84 -2.81 -18.03
N LEU A 183 1.16 -1.73 -18.76
CA LEU A 183 2.52 -1.31 -19.09
C LEU A 183 3.11 -0.30 -18.08
N GLY A 184 2.40 -0.01 -16.98
CA GLY A 184 2.89 0.81 -15.88
C GLY A 184 2.79 2.33 -16.08
N HIS A 185 2.04 2.82 -17.08
CA HIS A 185 1.74 4.25 -17.14
C HIS A 185 0.73 4.60 -16.06
N GLN A 186 1.03 5.64 -15.30
CA GLN A 186 0.14 6.22 -14.29
C GLN A 186 -0.50 7.50 -14.83
N TYR A 187 -1.76 7.71 -14.52
CA TYR A 187 -2.58 8.85 -14.95
C TYR A 187 -3.69 9.13 -13.94
N ASP A 188 -4.34 10.28 -14.06
CA ASP A 188 -5.51 10.59 -13.25
C ASP A 188 -6.70 9.72 -13.70
N PRO A 189 -7.52 9.19 -12.77
CA PRO A 189 -8.72 8.44 -13.12
C PRO A 189 -9.64 9.14 -14.14
N ALA A 190 -9.72 10.47 -14.09
CA ALA A 190 -10.51 11.25 -15.05
C ALA A 190 -9.98 11.20 -16.48
N ASP A 191 -8.70 10.87 -16.68
CA ASP A 191 -8.07 10.78 -17.99
C ASP A 191 -8.30 9.44 -18.69
N LEU A 192 -8.81 8.42 -17.98
CA LEU A 192 -9.05 7.09 -18.55
C LEU A 192 -10.04 7.16 -19.73
N ILE A 193 -9.63 6.65 -20.87
CA ILE A 193 -10.44 6.68 -22.08
C ILE A 193 -11.46 5.54 -22.09
N ASN A 194 -12.74 5.86 -22.34
CA ASN A 194 -13.85 4.90 -22.38
C ASN A 194 -13.91 3.99 -21.14
N PRO A 195 -14.07 4.56 -19.94
CA PRO A 195 -14.17 3.76 -18.72
C PRO A 195 -15.43 2.87 -18.73
N ILE A 196 -15.25 1.61 -18.35
CA ILE A 196 -16.32 0.64 -18.17
C ILE A 196 -16.17 0.00 -16.79
N SER A 197 -17.26 -0.09 -16.04
CA SER A 197 -17.30 -0.90 -14.82
C SER A 197 -17.10 -2.37 -15.16
N SER A 198 -16.09 -3.01 -14.61
CA SER A 198 -15.94 -4.46 -14.74
C SER A 198 -16.92 -5.24 -13.86
N VAL A 199 -17.68 -4.54 -13.02
CA VAL A 199 -18.69 -5.13 -12.14
C VAL A 199 -20.02 -5.27 -12.89
N SER A 200 -20.54 -4.18 -13.44
CA SER A 200 -21.86 -4.15 -14.09
C SER A 200 -21.83 -4.14 -15.62
N GLY A 201 -20.66 -3.87 -16.22
CA GLY A 201 -20.52 -3.66 -17.66
C GLY A 201 -21.03 -2.31 -18.15
N THR A 202 -21.43 -1.39 -17.25
CA THR A 202 -21.93 -0.06 -17.59
C THR A 202 -20.83 1.00 -17.57
N VAL A 203 -21.09 2.16 -18.18
CA VAL A 203 -20.22 3.33 -18.07
C VAL A 203 -20.41 3.93 -16.67
N PRO A 204 -19.36 4.02 -15.84
CA PRO A 204 -19.46 4.59 -14.50
C PRO A 204 -19.51 6.12 -14.55
N GLU A 205 -20.09 6.73 -13.52
CA GLU A 205 -20.06 8.18 -13.30
C GLU A 205 -18.86 8.57 -12.44
N MET A 206 -18.40 9.83 -12.56
CA MET A 206 -17.46 10.42 -11.62
C MET A 206 -18.23 11.13 -10.52
N ARG A 207 -17.96 10.80 -9.26
CA ARG A 207 -18.55 11.45 -8.09
C ARG A 207 -17.48 11.96 -7.14
N THR A 208 -17.75 13.12 -6.54
CA THR A 208 -16.86 13.69 -5.51
C THR A 208 -16.97 12.87 -4.23
N VAL A 209 -15.83 12.50 -3.67
CA VAL A 209 -15.69 11.82 -2.39
C VAL A 209 -14.71 12.55 -1.49
N ASN A 210 -14.99 12.55 -0.20
CA ASN A 210 -14.11 13.10 0.81
C ASN A 210 -13.40 11.97 1.54
N ASN A 211 -12.08 12.02 1.57
CA ASN A 211 -11.26 11.03 2.25
C ASN A 211 -10.19 11.69 3.12
N TRP A 212 -9.80 11.01 4.19
CA TRP A 212 -8.70 11.42 5.06
C TRP A 212 -7.36 11.05 4.43
N TYR A 213 -6.48 12.03 4.39
CA TYR A 213 -5.11 11.90 3.91
C TYR A 213 -4.12 12.17 5.03
N PHE A 214 -3.08 11.38 5.08
CA PHE A 214 -1.95 11.58 5.98
C PHE A 214 -0.90 12.44 5.30
N ASP A 215 -0.54 13.55 5.95
CA ASP A 215 0.45 14.50 5.42
C ASP A 215 1.89 13.98 5.63
N LEU A 216 2.28 13.01 4.82
CA LEU A 216 3.64 12.48 4.84
C LEU A 216 4.71 13.51 4.45
N PRO A 217 4.47 14.45 3.50
CA PRO A 217 5.45 15.49 3.17
C PRO A 217 5.90 16.33 4.34
N SER A 218 5.00 16.70 5.25
CA SER A 218 5.34 17.47 6.46
C SER A 218 6.30 16.73 7.39
N LEU A 219 6.35 15.41 7.30
CA LEU A 219 7.22 14.52 8.08
C LEU A 219 8.49 14.09 7.33
N ALA A 220 8.82 14.74 6.21
CA ALA A 220 9.99 14.40 5.39
C ALA A 220 11.30 14.43 6.21
N TYR A 221 11.38 15.27 7.23
CA TYR A 221 12.56 15.36 8.12
C TYR A 221 12.78 14.06 8.89
N ILE A 222 11.72 13.42 9.41
CA ILE A 222 11.83 12.12 10.11
C ILE A 222 12.31 11.02 9.14
N VAL A 223 11.81 11.05 7.90
CA VAL A 223 12.23 10.08 6.89
C VAL A 223 13.69 10.29 6.50
N LYS A 224 14.16 11.55 6.43
CA LYS A 224 15.58 11.88 6.21
C LYS A 224 16.47 11.37 7.33
N ASP A 225 16.12 11.65 8.60
CA ASP A 225 16.87 11.17 9.77
C ASP A 225 16.95 9.63 9.78
N TYR A 226 15.85 8.94 9.46
CA TYR A 226 15.86 7.49 9.33
C TYR A 226 16.79 7.00 8.22
N VAL A 227 16.78 7.65 7.07
CA VAL A 227 17.64 7.26 5.93
C VAL A 227 19.10 7.45 6.29
N GLU A 228 19.47 8.57 6.93
CA GLU A 228 20.83 8.83 7.37
C GLU A 228 21.31 7.78 8.38
N ALA A 229 20.48 7.43 9.36
CA ALA A 229 20.77 6.37 10.31
C ALA A 229 20.91 4.99 9.64
N ALA A 230 19.99 4.67 8.71
CA ALA A 230 19.98 3.40 7.99
C ALA A 230 21.20 3.21 7.06
N GLU A 231 21.78 4.29 6.53
CA GLU A 231 23.03 4.24 5.73
C GLU A 231 24.26 3.91 6.56
N GLN A 232 24.23 4.20 7.84
CA GLN A 232 25.32 3.89 8.78
C GLN A 232 25.18 2.51 9.42
N ASP A 233 24.01 1.87 9.27
CA ASP A 233 23.73 0.56 9.88
C ASP A 233 24.04 -0.58 8.88
N GLU A 234 25.11 -1.32 9.15
CA GLU A 234 25.50 -2.50 8.34
C GLU A 234 24.44 -3.62 8.30
N GLN A 235 23.47 -3.61 9.20
CA GLN A 235 22.36 -4.59 9.23
C GLN A 235 21.24 -4.21 8.27
N VAL A 236 21.15 -2.94 7.85
CA VAL A 236 20.18 -2.47 6.87
C VAL A 236 20.70 -2.72 5.45
N ARG A 237 19.86 -3.32 4.62
CA ARG A 237 20.23 -3.53 3.21
C ARG A 237 20.40 -2.17 2.51
N PRO A 238 21.52 -1.94 1.79
CA PRO A 238 21.80 -0.64 1.13
C PRO A 238 20.71 -0.20 0.13
N LEU A 239 19.95 -1.14 -0.40
CA LEU A 239 18.81 -0.85 -1.30
C LEU A 239 17.70 -0.07 -0.59
N VAL A 240 17.49 -0.27 0.72
CA VAL A 240 16.40 0.37 1.47
C VAL A 240 16.57 1.89 1.52
N PRO A 241 17.66 2.45 2.12
CA PRO A 241 17.85 3.89 2.13
C PRO A 241 17.97 4.48 0.73
N LYS A 242 18.62 3.77 -0.21
CA LYS A 242 18.71 4.21 -1.60
C LYS A 242 17.32 4.40 -2.25
N THR A 243 16.40 3.44 -2.05
CA THR A 243 15.04 3.53 -2.63
C THR A 243 14.24 4.67 -1.98
N ILE A 244 14.36 4.85 -0.66
CA ILE A 244 13.64 5.92 0.04
C ILE A 244 14.14 7.30 -0.41
N LYS A 245 15.43 7.48 -0.62
CA LYS A 245 16.02 8.74 -1.11
C LYS A 245 15.45 9.21 -2.45
N GLU A 246 15.00 8.29 -3.30
CA GLU A 246 14.37 8.64 -4.58
C GLU A 246 13.06 9.44 -4.41
N PHE A 247 12.44 9.37 -3.22
CA PHE A 247 11.23 10.12 -2.86
C PHE A 247 11.51 11.38 -2.04
N LEU A 248 12.73 11.52 -1.51
CA LEU A 248 13.15 12.68 -0.70
C LEU A 248 13.73 13.83 -1.56
N VAL A 249 13.40 13.84 -2.83
CA VAL A 249 13.77 14.91 -3.75
C VAL A 249 12.60 15.88 -3.92
N PRO A 250 12.86 17.15 -4.31
CA PRO A 250 11.80 18.08 -4.66
C PRO A 250 10.88 17.53 -5.74
N PRO A 251 9.61 17.95 -5.79
CA PRO A 251 8.70 17.58 -6.87
C PRO A 251 9.21 18.06 -8.23
N ILE A 252 9.39 17.16 -9.19
CA ILE A 252 9.98 17.45 -10.50
C ILE A 252 9.03 17.03 -11.61
N ILE A 253 8.99 17.84 -12.69
CA ILE A 253 8.43 17.47 -13.98
C ILE A 253 9.58 17.38 -15.00
N TYR A 254 9.58 16.31 -15.79
CA TYR A 254 10.51 16.09 -16.90
C TYR A 254 9.80 16.33 -18.21
N ILE A 255 10.32 17.24 -19.04
CA ILE A 255 9.80 17.54 -20.38
C ILE A 255 10.91 17.29 -21.40
N LYS A 256 10.57 16.66 -22.53
CA LYS A 256 11.56 16.41 -23.57
C LYS A 256 12.07 17.71 -24.19
N VAL A 257 13.36 17.75 -24.49
CA VAL A 257 14.03 18.93 -25.10
C VAL A 257 13.35 19.37 -26.39
N GLU A 258 12.81 18.44 -27.17
CA GLU A 258 12.06 18.74 -28.40
C GLU A 258 10.81 19.60 -28.22
N LEU A 259 10.30 19.68 -26.96
CA LEU A 259 9.11 20.46 -26.58
C LEU A 259 9.47 21.80 -25.91
N TYR A 260 10.74 22.20 -25.93
CA TYR A 260 11.22 23.41 -25.27
C TYR A 260 10.52 24.69 -25.76
N ASP A 261 10.34 24.82 -27.07
CA ASP A 261 9.66 26.00 -27.68
C ASP A 261 8.18 26.07 -27.23
N ALA A 262 7.50 24.93 -27.16
CA ALA A 262 6.13 24.87 -26.65
C ALA A 262 6.04 25.24 -25.15
N TYR A 263 7.00 24.77 -24.36
CA TYR A 263 7.11 25.12 -22.94
C TYR A 263 7.31 26.64 -22.76
N THR A 264 8.20 27.27 -23.52
CA THR A 264 8.47 28.72 -23.39
C THR A 264 7.24 29.59 -23.69
N GLN A 265 6.28 29.12 -24.49
CA GLN A 265 5.03 29.83 -24.76
C GLN A 265 4.04 29.83 -23.59
N ILE A 266 4.23 28.94 -22.59
CA ILE A 266 3.31 28.82 -21.48
C ILE A 266 3.99 29.01 -20.11
N VAL A 267 5.28 29.28 -20.09
CA VAL A 267 6.07 29.36 -18.84
C VAL A 267 5.45 30.34 -17.82
N ASP A 268 4.91 31.46 -18.27
CA ASP A 268 4.26 32.47 -17.42
C ASP A 268 2.93 31.99 -16.78
N LYS A 269 2.37 30.88 -17.27
CA LYS A 269 1.16 30.27 -16.73
C LYS A 269 1.46 29.20 -15.68
N LEU A 270 2.70 28.77 -15.59
CA LEU A 270 3.15 27.75 -14.65
C LEU A 270 3.40 28.37 -13.27
N PRO A 271 3.17 27.62 -12.17
CA PRO A 271 3.66 28.02 -10.86
C PRO A 271 5.16 28.29 -10.86
N ALA A 272 5.62 29.03 -9.86
CA ALA A 272 7.06 29.29 -9.69
C ALA A 272 7.84 27.98 -9.62
N HIS A 273 8.89 27.87 -10.42
CA HIS A 273 9.71 26.67 -10.53
C HIS A 273 11.14 27.02 -10.91
N GLU A 274 12.06 26.11 -10.58
CA GLU A 274 13.45 26.17 -11.01
C GLU A 274 13.60 25.34 -12.29
N TYR A 275 14.09 25.96 -13.37
CA TYR A 275 14.41 25.28 -14.61
C TYR A 275 15.82 24.71 -14.55
N ARG A 276 15.98 23.46 -14.98
CA ARG A 276 17.29 22.81 -15.12
C ARG A 276 17.42 22.17 -16.49
N ASP A 277 18.50 22.48 -17.18
CA ASP A 277 18.81 21.89 -18.48
C ASP A 277 18.90 20.36 -18.40
N ALA A 278 18.70 19.73 -19.55
CA ALA A 278 18.87 18.28 -19.67
C ALA A 278 20.32 17.89 -19.31
N ALA A 279 20.47 17.01 -18.32
CA ALA A 279 21.77 16.47 -17.95
C ALA A 279 22.43 15.76 -19.15
N LYS A 280 23.76 15.72 -19.21
CA LYS A 280 24.52 15.10 -20.28
C LYS A 280 24.02 13.68 -20.58
N GLY A 281 23.58 13.46 -21.82
CA GLY A 281 23.04 12.18 -22.30
C GLY A 281 21.56 11.95 -21.96
N LYS A 282 20.87 12.91 -21.35
CA LYS A 282 19.42 12.89 -21.14
C LYS A 282 18.70 13.69 -22.22
N GLN A 283 17.46 13.31 -22.51
CA GLN A 283 16.62 13.96 -23.53
C GLN A 283 15.51 14.82 -22.94
N SER A 284 15.55 15.08 -21.64
CA SER A 284 14.53 15.85 -20.93
C SER A 284 15.19 16.87 -20.03
N PHE A 285 14.68 18.10 -20.03
CA PHE A 285 14.94 19.11 -19.02
C PHE A 285 13.99 18.94 -17.84
N GLU A 286 14.29 19.59 -16.73
CA GLU A 286 13.60 19.41 -15.46
C GLU A 286 12.99 20.73 -15.00
N LEU A 287 11.77 20.67 -14.48
CA LEU A 287 11.12 21.75 -13.76
C LEU A 287 10.95 21.30 -12.30
N GLU A 288 11.65 21.95 -11.36
CA GLU A 288 11.60 21.67 -9.95
C GLU A 288 10.65 22.65 -9.26
N PHE A 289 9.74 22.12 -8.43
CA PHE A 289 8.71 22.88 -7.74
C PHE A 289 8.94 22.86 -6.22
N ALA A 290 8.49 23.89 -5.54
CA ALA A 290 8.58 23.99 -4.09
C ALA A 290 7.65 23.00 -3.37
N SER A 291 6.52 22.67 -3.98
CA SER A 291 5.50 21.78 -3.43
C SER A 291 4.91 20.82 -4.45
N VAL A 292 4.32 19.74 -3.96
CA VAL A 292 3.54 18.80 -4.79
C VAL A 292 2.33 19.49 -5.40
N ALA A 293 1.70 20.42 -4.69
CA ALA A 293 0.56 21.18 -5.17
C ALA A 293 0.93 22.04 -6.39
N ASP A 294 2.08 22.75 -6.35
CA ASP A 294 2.58 23.52 -7.49
C ASP A 294 2.88 22.62 -8.69
N ARG A 295 3.54 21.48 -8.44
CA ARG A 295 3.78 20.49 -9.50
C ARG A 295 2.48 20.01 -10.14
N ASP A 296 1.46 19.71 -9.35
CA ASP A 296 0.19 19.19 -9.87
C ASP A 296 -0.64 20.27 -10.58
N GLN A 297 -0.56 21.53 -10.14
CA GLN A 297 -1.08 22.67 -10.91
C GLN A 297 -0.35 22.81 -12.25
N ALA A 298 0.97 22.68 -12.26
CA ALA A 298 1.75 22.71 -13.51
C ALA A 298 1.38 21.56 -14.46
N ARG A 299 1.07 20.37 -13.94
CA ARG A 299 0.57 19.24 -14.74
C ARG A 299 -0.73 19.62 -15.47
N GLY A 300 -1.67 20.27 -14.80
CA GLY A 300 -2.90 20.76 -15.44
C GLY A 300 -2.61 21.68 -16.63
N VAL A 301 -1.78 22.71 -16.41
CA VAL A 301 -1.40 23.69 -17.46
C VAL A 301 -0.70 23.02 -18.65
N LEU A 302 0.23 22.09 -18.38
CA LEU A 302 0.94 21.33 -19.41
C LEU A 302 -0.01 20.42 -20.21
N THR A 303 -0.97 19.80 -19.54
CA THR A 303 -1.98 18.95 -20.19
C THR A 303 -2.88 19.76 -21.11
N GLU A 304 -3.38 20.91 -20.63
CA GLU A 304 -4.19 21.84 -21.45
C GLU A 304 -3.41 22.36 -22.68
N ALA A 305 -2.10 22.57 -22.53
CA ALA A 305 -1.23 22.98 -23.62
C ALA A 305 -0.78 21.82 -24.54
N ASN A 306 -1.25 20.58 -24.28
CA ASN A 306 -0.85 19.37 -25.01
C ASN A 306 0.68 19.10 -25.01
N ILE A 307 1.37 19.50 -23.93
CA ILE A 307 2.79 19.26 -23.72
C ILE A 307 2.97 17.98 -22.94
N ARG A 308 3.66 17.00 -23.50
CA ARG A 308 3.95 15.72 -22.84
C ARG A 308 5.03 15.88 -21.78
N PHE A 309 4.80 15.28 -20.64
CA PHE A 309 5.71 15.30 -19.50
C PHE A 309 5.73 13.96 -18.76
N ARG A 310 6.67 13.80 -17.83
CA ARG A 310 6.70 12.76 -16.80
C ARG A 310 6.92 13.44 -15.46
N THR A 311 6.31 12.93 -14.41
CA THR A 311 6.56 13.38 -13.05
C THR A 311 7.67 12.57 -12.41
N GLY A 312 8.51 13.24 -11.62
CA GLY A 312 9.48 12.61 -10.72
C GLY A 312 8.80 12.01 -9.48
N LYS A 313 9.53 11.15 -8.79
CA LYS A 313 9.12 10.66 -7.48
C LYS A 313 9.16 11.80 -6.46
N ALA A 314 8.21 11.83 -5.53
CA ALA A 314 8.18 12.76 -4.42
C ALA A 314 7.39 12.13 -3.25
N LEU A 315 7.60 12.60 -2.03
CA LEU A 315 6.67 12.33 -0.94
C LEU A 315 5.37 13.05 -1.23
N VAL A 316 4.28 12.31 -1.17
CA VAL A 316 2.92 12.84 -1.37
C VAL A 316 2.05 12.47 -0.17
N PRO A 317 1.01 13.25 0.15
CA PRO A 317 -0.01 12.78 1.07
C PRO A 317 -0.57 11.44 0.60
N PHE A 318 -0.87 10.55 1.52
CA PHE A 318 -1.49 9.29 1.12
C PHE A 318 -2.83 9.07 1.82
N ARG A 319 -3.77 8.56 1.06
CA ARG A 319 -5.13 8.30 1.51
C ARG A 319 -5.16 7.18 2.52
N ILE A 320 -5.73 7.43 3.71
CA ILE A 320 -5.91 6.44 4.78
C ILE A 320 -7.33 5.95 4.92
N SER A 321 -8.31 6.60 4.31
CA SER A 321 -9.70 6.15 4.30
C SER A 321 -10.21 5.90 2.87
N GLY A 322 -11.35 5.25 2.74
CA GLY A 322 -11.96 4.96 1.46
C GLY A 322 -13.44 4.59 1.60
N ASN A 323 -14.14 4.53 0.46
CA ASN A 323 -15.58 4.27 0.37
C ASN A 323 -15.86 2.81 -0.02
N ALA A 324 -15.13 1.85 0.58
CA ALA A 324 -15.39 0.43 0.37
C ALA A 324 -16.48 -0.07 1.32
N SER A 325 -17.16 -1.15 0.94
CA SER A 325 -18.21 -1.77 1.76
C SER A 325 -17.63 -2.71 2.82
N TRP A 326 -16.40 -3.17 2.63
CA TRP A 326 -15.71 -4.10 3.51
C TRP A 326 -14.33 -3.56 3.93
N GLY A 327 -14.16 -3.30 5.22
CA GLY A 327 -12.93 -2.74 5.78
C GLY A 327 -13.03 -2.52 7.28
N ILE A 328 -11.96 -2.03 7.88
CA ILE A 328 -11.95 -1.53 9.24
C ILE A 328 -12.71 -0.21 9.26
N PRO A 329 -13.76 -0.02 10.07
CA PRO A 329 -14.46 1.24 10.14
C PRO A 329 -13.52 2.39 10.51
N CYS A 330 -13.56 3.48 9.73
CA CYS A 330 -12.90 4.72 10.12
C CYS A 330 -13.73 5.39 11.22
N PRO A 331 -13.11 5.87 12.31
CA PRO A 331 -13.85 6.63 13.31
C PRO A 331 -14.47 7.89 12.69
N GLU A 332 -15.61 8.30 13.20
CA GLU A 332 -16.18 9.59 12.83
C GLU A 332 -15.26 10.74 13.32
N ILE A 333 -14.90 11.62 12.40
CA ILE A 333 -14.04 12.77 12.66
C ILE A 333 -14.67 13.98 11.92
N ASP A 334 -14.90 15.09 12.61
CA ASP A 334 -15.49 16.32 12.07
C ASP A 334 -16.77 16.11 11.26
N GLY A 335 -17.64 15.19 11.71
CA GLY A 335 -18.89 14.86 11.04
C GLY A 335 -18.72 14.00 9.77
N VAL A 336 -17.50 13.59 9.43
CA VAL A 336 -17.24 12.63 8.34
C VAL A 336 -17.29 11.22 8.89
N SER A 337 -18.25 10.44 8.41
CA SER A 337 -18.52 9.06 8.84
C SER A 337 -18.75 8.14 7.62
N GLY A 338 -18.93 6.84 7.86
CA GLY A 338 -19.25 5.86 6.81
C GLY A 338 -18.04 5.46 5.94
N LEU A 339 -16.83 5.86 6.31
CA LEU A 339 -15.60 5.46 5.63
C LEU A 339 -15.00 4.19 6.25
N VAL A 340 -14.18 3.50 5.49
CA VAL A 340 -13.32 2.41 5.98
C VAL A 340 -11.85 2.81 5.86
N LEU A 341 -11.00 2.26 6.72
CA LEU A 341 -9.58 2.51 6.65
C LEU A 341 -8.94 1.70 5.52
N ALA A 342 -7.99 2.31 4.82
CA ALA A 342 -7.14 1.62 3.84
C ALA A 342 -6.27 0.59 4.57
N GLY A 343 -6.49 -0.71 4.31
CA GLY A 343 -6.00 -1.80 5.15
C GLY A 343 -4.48 -1.96 5.25
N LYS A 344 -3.70 -1.44 4.31
CA LYS A 344 -2.26 -1.69 4.24
C LYS A 344 -1.39 -1.04 5.32
N PRO A 345 -1.60 0.24 5.72
CA PRO A 345 -0.72 0.87 6.71
C PRO A 345 -0.82 0.27 8.13
N LEU A 346 -1.94 -0.35 8.45
CA LEU A 346 -2.24 -0.82 9.80
C LEU A 346 -2.01 -2.32 10.00
N GLY A 347 -1.84 -3.09 8.93
CA GLY A 347 -1.54 -4.52 8.99
C GLY A 347 -0.23 -4.85 9.72
N ALA A 348 0.79 -4.00 9.57
CA ALA A 348 2.07 -4.14 10.29
C ALA A 348 1.91 -3.95 11.81
N ALA A 349 1.01 -3.05 12.24
CA ALA A 349 0.72 -2.81 13.66
C ALA A 349 0.06 -4.03 14.32
N PHE A 350 -0.78 -4.76 13.58
CA PHE A 350 -1.40 -6.00 14.04
C PHE A 350 -0.39 -7.07 14.43
N LEU A 351 0.56 -7.37 13.53
CA LEU A 351 1.61 -8.36 13.78
C LEU A 351 2.49 -7.97 14.98
N HIS A 352 2.86 -6.70 15.07
CA HIS A 352 3.68 -6.17 16.15
C HIS A 352 2.97 -6.27 17.52
N HIS A 353 1.69 -5.91 17.60
CA HIS A 353 0.92 -5.94 18.85
C HIS A 353 0.61 -7.37 19.31
N GLY A 354 0.27 -8.27 18.41
CA GLY A 354 0.09 -9.69 18.71
C GLY A 354 1.35 -10.32 19.29
N ALA A 355 2.52 -10.01 18.73
CA ALA A 355 3.80 -10.45 19.23
C ALA A 355 4.12 -9.89 20.63
N GLN A 356 3.86 -8.59 20.89
CA GLN A 356 4.09 -7.98 22.19
C GLN A 356 3.21 -8.57 23.31
N ARG A 357 1.93 -8.88 23.03
CA ARG A 357 1.03 -9.48 24.03
C ARG A 357 1.51 -10.88 24.46
N ARG A 358 1.91 -11.72 23.53
CA ARG A 358 2.44 -13.06 23.84
C ARG A 358 3.74 -12.99 24.64
N THR A 359 4.61 -12.07 24.31
CA THR A 359 5.84 -11.81 25.07
C THR A 359 5.53 -11.42 26.51
N ARG A 360 4.49 -10.59 26.77
CA ARG A 360 4.04 -10.25 28.13
C ARG A 360 3.39 -11.43 28.89
N VAL A 361 2.65 -12.30 28.18
CA VAL A 361 2.06 -13.51 28.78
C VAL A 361 3.16 -14.50 29.18
N ILE A 362 4.16 -14.70 28.32
CA ILE A 362 5.32 -15.56 28.63
C ILE A 362 6.11 -14.96 29.81
N THR A 363 6.29 -13.65 29.87
CA THR A 363 6.98 -13.01 31.03
C THR A 363 6.20 -13.11 32.34
N ARG A 364 4.85 -13.15 32.32
CA ARG A 364 4.03 -13.34 33.47
C ARG A 364 3.92 -14.82 33.93
N ALA A 365 4.11 -15.74 32.99
CA ALA A 365 4.10 -17.19 33.31
C ALA A 365 5.46 -17.69 33.82
N LEU A 366 6.51 -16.90 33.71
CA LEU A 366 7.89 -17.19 34.14
C LEU A 366 8.32 -16.33 35.36
N ALA A 367 7.46 -15.47 35.89
CA ALA A 367 7.60 -14.73 37.13
C ALA A 367 6.67 -15.30 38.19
#